data_1a1dd5ee7a6d1e5845946b047b3788bb
#
_entry.id   1a1dd5ee7a6d1e5845946b047b3788bb
#
_cell.length_a   1.000
_cell.length_b   1.000
_cell.length_c   1.000
_cell.angle_alpha   90.00
_cell.angle_beta   90.00
_cell.angle_gamma   90.00
#
_symmetry.space_group_name_H-M   'P 1'
#
loop_
_entity.id
_entity.type
_entity.pdbx_description
1 polymer ?
#
loop_
_entity_poly.entity_id
_entity_poly.type
_entity_poly.pdbx_seq_one_letter_code
_entity_poly.pdbx_strand_id
1 'polypeptide(L)'
;LLLALREGPGFGLDLIRRLATRTDSRVRLAEARVYPTLAALQREGLVRAERVSPGGQRGARSRTYYDLTVRGVLASGKERETLARMAASPRGREPGESEVRRMADRLERMDELSELAADLRAAMLRARARGRNLARK
;
A
#
# COMPACT_ATOMS: atom_id res chain seq x y z
N LEU A 1 6.36 -9.08 4.56
CA LEU A 1 6.84 -10.43 4.91
C LEU A 1 8.22 -10.73 4.33
N LEU A 2 8.53 -10.33 3.08
CA LEU A 2 9.87 -10.52 2.48
C LEU A 2 10.98 -9.92 3.36
N LEU A 3 10.76 -8.72 3.91
CA LEU A 3 11.72 -8.07 4.79
C LEU A 3 11.96 -8.83 6.11
N ALA A 4 10.95 -9.49 6.65
CA ALA A 4 11.09 -10.32 7.85
C ALA A 4 11.89 -11.61 7.55
N LEU A 5 11.76 -12.15 6.33
CA LEU A 5 12.51 -13.33 5.87
C LEU A 5 13.98 -13.02 5.55
N ARG A 6 14.39 -11.76 5.40
CA ARG A 6 15.81 -11.40 5.26
C ARG A 6 16.65 -11.70 6.50
N GLU A 7 16.03 -11.83 7.65
CA GLU A 7 16.71 -12.20 8.90
C GLU A 7 16.99 -13.70 8.97
N GLY A 8 16.48 -14.46 8.02
CA GLY A 8 16.62 -15.91 7.92
C GLY A 8 15.29 -16.63 7.83
N PRO A 9 15.33 -17.94 7.62
CA PRO A 9 14.15 -18.78 7.56
C PRO A 9 13.27 -18.63 8.82
N GLY A 10 11.96 -18.72 8.66
CA GLY A 10 11.02 -18.60 9.78
C GLY A 10 9.67 -19.22 9.47
N PHE A 11 8.94 -19.60 10.49
CA PHE A 11 7.54 -20.03 10.37
C PHE A 11 6.57 -18.86 10.60
N GLY A 12 5.31 -18.98 10.21
CA GLY A 12 4.36 -17.88 10.15
C GLY A 12 4.30 -17.00 11.41
N LEU A 13 4.18 -17.60 12.60
CA LEU A 13 4.15 -16.85 13.87
C LEU A 13 5.48 -16.16 14.20
N ASP A 14 6.61 -16.75 13.83
CA ASP A 14 7.92 -16.14 14.00
C ASP A 14 8.05 -14.89 13.13
N LEU A 15 7.61 -14.96 11.88
CA LEU A 15 7.60 -13.81 10.97
C LEU A 15 6.70 -12.67 11.46
N ILE A 16 5.57 -12.98 12.10
CA ILE A 16 4.71 -11.98 12.73
C ILE A 16 5.46 -11.26 13.86
N ARG A 17 6.14 -12.03 14.72
CA ARG A 17 6.92 -11.48 15.83
C ARG A 17 8.07 -10.61 15.34
N ARG A 18 8.87 -11.09 14.38
CA ARG A 18 9.96 -10.31 13.77
C ARG A 18 9.46 -8.99 13.22
N LEU A 19 8.34 -9.01 12.51
CA LEU A 19 7.77 -7.79 11.94
C LEU A 19 7.29 -6.83 13.04
N ALA A 20 6.61 -7.32 14.07
CA ALA A 20 6.16 -6.49 15.19
C ALA A 20 7.36 -5.83 15.90
N THR A 21 8.42 -6.60 16.19
CA THR A 21 9.64 -6.06 16.82
C THR A 21 10.30 -4.99 15.96
N ARG A 22 10.42 -5.22 14.64
CA ARG A 22 11.06 -4.24 13.73
C ARG A 22 10.30 -2.95 13.56
N THR A 23 9.02 -2.97 13.81
CA THR A 23 8.14 -1.80 13.60
C THR A 23 7.61 -1.22 14.90
N ASP A 24 8.24 -1.57 16.03
CA ASP A 24 7.77 -1.18 17.38
C ASP A 24 6.27 -1.43 17.55
N SER A 25 5.79 -2.60 17.06
CA SER A 25 4.38 -3.00 17.05
C SER A 25 3.44 -2.08 16.25
N ARG A 26 3.97 -1.16 15.45
CA ARG A 26 3.17 -0.28 14.56
C ARG A 26 2.51 -1.05 13.42
N VAL A 27 3.14 -2.14 12.97
CA VAL A 27 2.59 -3.04 11.95
C VAL A 27 2.24 -4.37 12.62
N ARG A 28 0.94 -4.64 12.73
CA ARG A 28 0.42 -5.92 13.21
C ARG A 28 -0.20 -6.68 12.04
N LEU A 29 0.37 -7.82 11.72
CA LEU A 29 -0.23 -8.73 10.75
C LEU A 29 -1.14 -9.72 11.47
N ALA A 30 -2.39 -9.79 11.05
CA ALA A 30 -3.29 -10.84 11.48
C ALA A 30 -2.81 -12.18 10.93
N GLU A 31 -2.80 -13.22 11.78
CA GLU A 31 -2.38 -14.57 11.40
C GLU A 31 -3.13 -15.09 10.17
N ALA A 32 -4.43 -14.80 10.08
CA ALA A 32 -5.27 -15.14 8.94
C ALA A 32 -4.78 -14.57 7.58
N ARG A 33 -3.97 -13.53 7.58
CA ARG A 33 -3.40 -12.93 6.36
C ARG A 33 -2.00 -13.44 6.03
N VAL A 34 -1.26 -13.93 7.03
CA VAL A 34 0.15 -14.33 6.85
C VAL A 34 0.27 -15.54 5.92
N TYR A 35 -0.49 -16.59 6.18
CA TYR A 35 -0.40 -17.82 5.39
C TYR A 35 -0.86 -17.66 3.93
N PRO A 36 -1.97 -16.98 3.63
CA PRO A 36 -2.33 -16.69 2.23
C PRO A 36 -1.28 -15.86 1.51
N THR A 37 -0.65 -14.89 2.20
CA THR A 37 0.43 -14.08 1.62
C THR A 37 1.67 -14.90 1.35
N LEU A 38 2.09 -15.78 2.28
CA LEU A 38 3.23 -16.68 2.08
C LEU A 38 2.98 -17.64 0.90
N ALA A 39 1.76 -18.17 0.78
CA ALA A 39 1.38 -19.02 -0.35
C ALA A 39 1.41 -18.25 -1.68
N ALA A 40 1.03 -16.98 -1.71
CA ALA A 40 1.15 -16.14 -2.89
C ALA A 40 2.61 -15.90 -3.27
N LEU A 41 3.45 -15.51 -2.32
CA LEU A 41 4.89 -15.31 -2.52
C LEU A 41 5.60 -16.60 -2.99
N GLN A 42 5.14 -17.76 -2.52
CA GLN A 42 5.66 -19.06 -2.97
C GLN A 42 5.25 -19.34 -4.43
N ARG A 43 4.01 -19.05 -4.82
CA ARG A 43 3.56 -19.19 -6.23
C ARG A 43 4.32 -18.25 -7.16
N GLU A 44 4.70 -17.07 -6.69
CA GLU A 44 5.52 -16.11 -7.43
C GLU A 44 7.01 -16.51 -7.47
N GLY A 45 7.39 -17.58 -6.77
CA GLY A 45 8.77 -18.05 -6.70
C GLY A 45 9.70 -17.14 -5.90
N LEU A 46 9.16 -16.30 -5.02
CA LEU A 46 9.94 -15.41 -4.14
C LEU A 46 10.32 -16.07 -2.83
N VAL A 47 9.54 -17.06 -2.41
CA VAL A 47 9.70 -17.80 -1.16
C VAL A 47 9.63 -19.29 -1.44
N ARG A 48 10.47 -20.06 -0.78
CA ARG A 48 10.37 -21.52 -0.71
C ARG A 48 9.83 -21.93 0.65
N ALA A 49 9.07 -23.01 0.69
CA ALA A 49 8.53 -23.60 1.90
C ALA A 49 9.12 -24.99 2.12
N GLU A 50 9.57 -25.26 3.33
CA GLU A 50 10.09 -26.56 3.75
C GLU A 50 9.35 -27.01 5.00
N ARG A 51 8.83 -28.22 4.97
CA ARG A 51 8.15 -28.82 6.11
C ARG A 51 9.16 -29.60 6.95
N VAL A 52 9.42 -29.08 8.14
CA VAL A 52 10.30 -29.73 9.11
C VAL A 52 9.47 -30.49 10.13
N SER A 53 9.66 -31.79 10.18
CA SER A 53 9.09 -32.65 11.23
C SER A 53 10.17 -32.87 12.28
N PRO A 54 9.87 -32.55 13.56
CA PRO A 54 10.84 -32.83 14.62
C PRO A 54 11.04 -34.35 14.74
N GLY A 55 12.25 -34.81 14.48
CA GLY A 55 12.59 -36.22 14.58
C GLY A 55 12.38 -36.76 15.99
N GLY A 56 11.58 -37.80 16.15
CA GLY A 56 11.63 -38.67 17.31
C GLY A 56 10.87 -38.21 18.58
N GLN A 57 10.32 -37.03 18.68
CA GLN A 57 9.53 -36.61 19.83
C GLN A 57 8.03 -36.84 19.59
N ARG A 58 7.43 -37.75 20.32
CA ARG A 58 5.95 -37.96 20.34
C ARG A 58 5.26 -36.66 20.71
N GLY A 59 4.45 -36.14 19.78
CA GLY A 59 3.62 -34.94 20.02
C GLY A 59 4.18 -33.62 19.42
N ALA A 60 5.37 -33.59 18.89
CA ALA A 60 5.90 -32.39 18.23
C ALA A 60 5.24 -32.19 16.85
N ARG A 61 4.55 -31.05 16.68
CA ARG A 61 3.86 -30.73 15.44
C ARG A 61 4.85 -30.33 14.37
N SER A 62 4.71 -30.88 13.16
CA SER A 62 5.49 -30.43 11.99
C SER A 62 5.22 -28.95 11.74
N ARG A 63 6.27 -28.19 11.42
CA ARG A 63 6.19 -26.76 11.10
C ARG A 63 6.67 -26.54 9.69
N THR A 64 6.00 -25.63 8.99
CA THR A 64 6.45 -25.17 7.68
C THR A 64 7.31 -23.94 7.89
N TYR A 65 8.58 -24.04 7.50
CA TYR A 65 9.51 -22.93 7.45
C TYR A 65 9.52 -22.34 6.06
N TYR A 66 9.62 -21.05 6.00
CA TYR A 66 9.68 -20.27 4.77
C TYR A 66 11.04 -19.59 4.69
N ASP A 67 11.59 -19.53 3.50
CA ASP A 67 12.88 -18.91 3.24
C ASP A 67 12.85 -18.19 1.90
N LEU A 68 13.69 -17.16 1.73
CA LEU A 68 13.79 -16.43 0.47
C LEU A 68 14.49 -17.26 -0.59
N THR A 69 13.98 -17.23 -1.81
CA THR A 69 14.72 -17.62 -2.99
C THR A 69 15.68 -16.50 -3.40
N VAL A 70 16.60 -16.74 -4.32
CA VAL A 70 17.44 -15.69 -4.91
C VAL A 70 16.58 -14.56 -5.47
N ARG A 71 15.49 -14.91 -6.16
CA ARG A 71 14.52 -13.94 -6.68
C ARG A 71 13.85 -13.15 -5.54
N GLY A 72 13.52 -13.80 -4.43
CA GLY A 72 12.96 -13.16 -3.25
C GLY A 72 13.92 -12.20 -2.56
N VAL A 73 15.21 -12.54 -2.50
CA VAL A 73 16.25 -11.63 -2.00
C VAL A 73 16.34 -10.36 -2.84
N LEU A 74 16.33 -10.48 -4.16
CA LEU A 74 16.35 -9.33 -5.06
C LEU A 74 15.08 -8.47 -4.94
N ALA A 75 13.91 -9.12 -4.87
CA ALA A 75 12.62 -8.43 -4.70
C ALA A 75 12.57 -7.68 -3.35
N SER A 76 13.02 -8.30 -2.25
CA SER A 76 13.07 -7.68 -0.94
C SER A 76 14.06 -6.51 -0.86
N GLY A 77 15.10 -6.51 -1.68
CA GLY A 77 16.03 -5.38 -1.83
C GLY A 77 15.35 -4.17 -2.44
N LYS A 78 14.60 -4.37 -3.53
CA LYS A 78 13.81 -3.33 -4.19
C LYS A 78 12.72 -2.76 -3.28
N GLU A 79 12.02 -3.63 -2.54
CA GLU A 79 11.01 -3.22 -1.56
C GLU A 79 11.62 -2.32 -0.48
N ARG A 80 12.77 -2.70 0.08
CA ARG A 80 13.49 -1.90 1.07
C ARG A 80 13.89 -0.53 0.53
N GLU A 81 14.42 -0.47 -0.70
CA GLU A 81 14.81 0.77 -1.34
C GLU A 81 13.59 1.68 -1.59
N THR A 82 12.48 1.10 -2.01
CA THR A 82 11.23 1.84 -2.19
C THR A 82 10.72 2.42 -0.87
N LEU A 83 10.69 1.61 0.19
CA LEU A 83 10.31 2.07 1.53
C LEU A 83 11.25 3.15 2.06
N ALA A 84 12.56 3.01 1.83
CA ALA A 84 13.56 4.03 2.22
C ALA A 84 13.31 5.34 1.47
N ARG A 85 13.04 5.30 0.17
CA ARG A 85 12.68 6.49 -0.62
C ARG A 85 11.38 7.13 -0.13
N MET A 86 10.37 6.32 0.19
CA MET A 86 9.11 6.83 0.75
C MET A 86 9.30 7.45 2.13
N ALA A 87 10.16 6.89 2.96
CA ALA A 87 10.50 7.43 4.28
C ALA A 87 11.36 8.70 4.19
N ALA A 88 12.25 8.78 3.19
CA ALA A 88 13.08 9.95 2.92
C ALA A 88 12.29 11.07 2.20
N SER A 89 11.15 10.74 1.58
CA SER A 89 10.22 11.77 1.11
C SER A 89 9.72 12.57 2.31
N PRO A 90 9.69 13.89 2.24
CA PRO A 90 9.32 14.76 3.36
C PRO A 90 7.82 14.69 3.67
N ARG A 91 7.32 13.47 3.97
CA ARG A 91 6.02 13.24 4.58
C ARG A 91 6.15 13.49 6.08
N GLY A 92 5.94 14.71 6.48
CA GLY A 92 6.02 15.09 7.88
C GLY A 92 6.78 16.41 8.12
N ARG A 93 7.31 17.01 7.07
CA ARG A 93 7.62 18.42 7.14
C ARG A 93 6.28 19.15 7.08
N GLU A 94 5.90 19.80 8.15
CA GLU A 94 4.80 20.77 8.11
C GLU A 94 5.04 21.66 6.88
N PRO A 95 4.06 21.80 5.97
CA PRO A 95 4.25 22.63 4.81
C PRO A 95 4.62 24.02 5.29
N GLY A 96 5.76 24.53 4.83
CA GLY A 96 6.20 25.88 5.19
C GLY A 96 5.13 26.89 4.77
N GLU A 97 5.06 28.05 5.45
CA GLU A 97 4.05 29.08 5.18
C GLU A 97 3.86 29.40 3.68
N SER A 98 4.97 29.41 2.90
CA SER A 98 4.93 29.61 1.46
C SER A 98 4.27 28.47 0.68
N GLU A 99 4.26 27.28 1.22
CA GLU A 99 3.66 26.09 0.62
C GLU A 99 2.16 26.00 0.98
N VAL A 100 1.83 26.32 2.22
CA VAL A 100 0.44 26.49 2.67
C VAL A 100 -0.25 27.58 1.85
N ARG A 101 0.43 28.73 1.65
CA ARG A 101 -0.10 29.84 0.85
C ARG A 101 -0.35 29.43 -0.62
N ARG A 102 0.61 28.71 -1.24
CA ARG A 102 0.41 28.15 -2.60
C ARG A 102 -0.73 27.14 -2.69
N MET A 103 -0.94 26.37 -1.64
CA MET A 103 -2.08 25.44 -1.59
C MET A 103 -3.39 26.19 -1.42
N ALA A 104 -3.45 27.23 -0.60
CA ALA A 104 -4.62 28.08 -0.42
C ALA A 104 -5.00 28.79 -1.74
N ASP A 105 -4.03 29.44 -2.41
CA ASP A 105 -4.21 30.09 -3.72
C ASP A 105 -4.68 29.10 -4.81
N ARG A 106 -4.34 27.83 -4.67
CA ARG A 106 -4.76 26.77 -5.61
C ARG A 106 -6.18 26.32 -5.34
N LEU A 107 -6.60 26.26 -4.08
CA LEU A 107 -7.96 25.92 -3.67
C LEU A 107 -8.93 27.05 -4.09
N GLU A 108 -8.59 28.32 -3.84
CA GLU A 108 -9.39 29.47 -4.29
C GLU A 108 -9.63 29.43 -5.79
N ARG A 109 -8.57 29.20 -6.59
CA ARG A 109 -8.72 29.08 -8.06
C ARG A 109 -9.57 27.90 -8.50
N MET A 110 -9.57 26.80 -7.74
CA MET A 110 -10.44 25.66 -8.03
C MET A 110 -11.90 25.98 -7.75
N ASP A 111 -12.18 26.74 -6.69
CA ASP A 111 -13.52 27.17 -6.36
C ASP A 111 -14.07 28.17 -7.40
N GLU A 112 -13.26 29.16 -7.82
CA GLU A 112 -13.60 30.08 -8.92
C GLU A 112 -13.92 29.35 -10.23
N LEU A 113 -13.11 28.33 -10.59
CA LEU A 113 -13.34 27.51 -11.78
C LEU A 113 -14.61 26.67 -11.66
N SER A 114 -14.93 26.21 -10.45
CA SER A 114 -16.13 25.42 -10.18
C SER A 114 -17.39 26.28 -10.32
N GLU A 115 -17.37 27.52 -9.81
CA GLU A 115 -18.44 28.49 -9.97
C GLU A 115 -18.66 28.87 -11.45
N LEU A 116 -17.57 29.17 -12.16
CA LEU A 116 -17.64 29.48 -13.58
C LEU A 116 -18.20 28.31 -14.41
N ALA A 117 -17.83 27.09 -14.09
CA ALA A 117 -18.37 25.88 -14.71
C ALA A 117 -19.86 25.67 -14.41
N ALA A 118 -20.32 26.03 -13.21
CA ALA A 118 -21.75 26.01 -12.84
C ALA A 118 -22.56 27.04 -13.63
N ASP A 119 -22.03 28.25 -13.75
CA ASP A 119 -22.67 29.33 -14.50
C ASP A 119 -22.74 29.01 -16.00
N LEU A 120 -21.70 28.44 -16.57
CA LEU A 120 -21.70 28.01 -17.96
C LEU A 120 -22.72 26.91 -18.23
N ARG A 121 -22.86 25.94 -17.32
CA ARG A 121 -23.89 24.89 -17.41
C ARG A 121 -25.29 25.49 -17.35
N ALA A 122 -25.53 26.44 -16.44
CA ALA A 122 -26.80 27.11 -16.32
C ALA A 122 -27.14 27.94 -17.58
N ALA A 123 -26.15 28.63 -18.17
CA ALA A 123 -26.31 29.36 -19.43
C ALA A 123 -26.62 28.40 -20.60
N MET A 124 -25.93 27.26 -20.70
CA MET A 124 -26.18 26.25 -21.75
C MET A 124 -27.62 25.67 -21.62
N LEU A 125 -28.07 25.39 -20.40
CA LEU A 125 -29.44 24.90 -20.17
C LEU A 125 -30.48 25.92 -20.58
N ARG A 126 -30.28 27.23 -20.27
CA ARG A 126 -31.17 28.34 -20.70
C ARG A 126 -31.18 28.48 -22.23
N ALA A 127 -30.03 28.37 -22.90
CA ALA A 127 -29.96 28.46 -24.35
C ALA A 127 -30.70 27.27 -25.03
N ARG A 128 -30.52 26.05 -24.48
CA ARG A 128 -31.21 24.85 -24.96
C ARG A 128 -32.73 24.89 -24.78
N ALA A 129 -33.21 25.50 -23.68
CA ALA A 129 -34.63 25.71 -23.43
C ALA A 129 -35.26 26.73 -24.43
N ARG A 130 -34.51 27.80 -24.74
CA ARG A 130 -34.94 28.82 -25.74
C ARG A 130 -35.00 28.23 -27.16
N GLY A 131 -34.01 27.42 -27.54
CA GLY A 131 -33.99 26.76 -28.86
C GLY A 131 -35.17 25.80 -29.07
N ARG A 132 -35.57 25.09 -28.02
CA ARG A 132 -36.76 24.19 -28.07
C ARG A 132 -38.09 24.94 -28.22
N ASN A 133 -38.21 26.13 -27.66
CA ASN A 133 -39.41 26.93 -27.76
C ASN A 133 -39.57 27.59 -29.15
N LEU A 134 -38.46 27.87 -29.85
CA LEU A 134 -38.46 28.37 -31.22
C LEU A 134 -38.80 27.30 -32.27
N ALA A 135 -38.47 26.03 -32.00
CA ALA A 135 -38.76 24.91 -32.90
C ALA A 135 -40.23 24.39 -32.82
N ARG A 136 -41.07 24.95 -31.88
CA ARG A 136 -42.44 24.56 -31.69
C ARG A 136 -43.46 25.63 -32.20
N LYS A 137 -43.00 26.72 -32.81
CA LYS A 137 -43.80 27.69 -33.54
C LYS A 137 -43.63 27.51 -35.06
#